data_59ab4a84af80b9baae4370745cc50bd7
#
_entry.id   59ab4a84af80b9baae4370745cc50bd7
#
_cell.length_a   1.000
_cell.length_b   1.000
_cell.length_c   1.000
_cell.angle_alpha   90.00
_cell.angle_beta   90.00
_cell.angle_gamma   90.00
#
_symmetry.space_group_name_H-M   'P 1'
#
loop_
_entity.id
_entity.type
_entity.pdbx_description
1 polymer ?
#
loop_
_entity_poly.entity_id
_entity_poly.type
_entity_poly.pdbx_seq_one_letter_code
_entity_poly.pdbx_strand_id
1 'polypeptide(L)'
;MKQIGDGMGGSIPFACRDWANTKAAYRLFANERVEEADILSGHFAATRARYDDCTGRILLVHDTTEFSYQRANTSAIGHQERHNTGRDKDGRWRHHTVCGMLLHSSLAVTVEGLPLGLAAVKFWTQKKFKGTAQLKKINPTRVPIEKKESVRWLDNLRQSIERLLGQPECCIHIGDRESDIYELYCVTQELGAHFLVSRLRRSAGGRWRSYDCNRDGRDQRQRLALYRRAQ
;
A
#
# COMPACT_ATOMS: atom_id res chain seq x y z
N MET A 1 2.96 16.18 20.15
CA MET A 1 2.53 14.87 19.61
C MET A 1 1.57 14.13 20.53
N LYS A 2 1.82 13.98 21.84
CA LYS A 2 0.91 13.26 22.76
C LYS A 2 -0.54 13.79 22.72
N GLN A 3 -0.74 15.09 22.83
CA GLN A 3 -2.08 15.71 22.76
C GLN A 3 -2.82 15.40 21.45
N ILE A 4 -2.11 15.35 20.31
CA ILE A 4 -2.70 15.00 19.02
C ILE A 4 -3.11 13.53 19.01
N GLY A 5 -2.29 12.65 19.57
CA GLY A 5 -2.61 11.22 19.70
C GLY A 5 -3.81 10.98 20.64
N ASP A 6 -3.86 11.68 21.77
CA ASP A 6 -4.98 11.56 22.72
C ASP A 6 -6.30 12.14 22.16
N GLY A 7 -6.21 13.07 21.20
CA GLY A 7 -7.35 13.70 20.52
C GLY A 7 -7.67 13.11 19.14
N MET A 8 -7.39 11.82 18.92
CA MET A 8 -7.57 11.13 17.65
C MET A 8 -8.99 11.29 17.09
N GLY A 9 -9.11 11.65 15.80
CA GLY A 9 -10.38 11.95 15.13
C GLY A 9 -10.84 13.42 15.25
N GLY A 10 -10.23 14.20 16.12
CA GLY A 10 -10.49 15.65 16.23
C GLY A 10 -9.58 16.49 15.33
N SER A 11 -9.96 17.76 15.11
CA SER A 11 -9.07 18.69 14.43
C SER A 11 -7.84 19.00 15.29
N ILE A 12 -6.72 19.41 14.65
CA ILE A 12 -5.48 19.78 15.37
C ILE A 12 -5.74 20.83 16.46
N PRO A 13 -6.50 21.93 16.21
CA PRO A 13 -6.83 22.90 17.26
C PRO A 13 -7.60 22.28 18.43
N PHE A 14 -8.53 21.38 18.15
CA PHE A 14 -9.32 20.69 19.17
C PHE A 14 -8.44 19.77 20.03
N ALA A 15 -7.58 18.98 19.41
CA ALA A 15 -6.67 18.06 20.08
C ALA A 15 -5.62 18.81 20.94
N CYS A 16 -5.11 19.95 20.44
CA CYS A 16 -4.09 20.74 21.12
C CYS A 16 -4.61 21.61 22.26
N ARG A 17 -5.93 21.89 22.31
CA ARG A 17 -6.65 22.60 23.34
C ARG A 17 -6.29 24.09 23.54
N ASP A 18 -5.12 24.53 23.13
CA ASP A 18 -4.65 25.90 23.24
C ASP A 18 -3.92 26.38 21.96
N TRP A 19 -3.77 27.70 21.84
CA TRP A 19 -3.16 28.31 20.65
C TRP A 19 -1.67 28.02 20.51
N ALA A 20 -0.92 27.97 21.60
CA ALA A 20 0.53 27.75 21.56
C ALA A 20 0.85 26.37 21.06
N ASN A 21 0.17 25.33 21.57
CA ASN A 21 0.31 23.94 21.13
C ASN A 21 -0.20 23.74 19.71
N THR A 22 -1.32 24.38 19.33
CA THR A 22 -1.83 24.37 17.95
C THR A 22 -0.80 24.93 16.98
N LYS A 23 -0.21 26.10 17.30
CA LYS A 23 0.83 26.72 16.47
C LYS A 23 2.09 25.84 16.39
N ALA A 24 2.49 25.21 17.51
CA ALA A 24 3.61 24.29 17.54
C ALA A 24 3.36 23.06 16.66
N ALA A 25 2.15 22.50 16.68
CA ALA A 25 1.75 21.39 15.83
C ALA A 25 1.84 21.74 14.32
N TYR A 26 1.27 22.88 13.92
CA TYR A 26 1.37 23.33 12.54
C TYR A 26 2.82 23.58 12.09
N ARG A 27 3.66 24.14 12.98
CA ARG A 27 5.09 24.33 12.70
C ARG A 27 5.82 23.00 12.56
N LEU A 28 5.49 22.00 13.38
CA LEU A 28 6.07 20.66 13.26
C LEU A 28 5.75 20.03 11.92
N PHE A 29 4.48 20.04 11.51
CA PHE A 29 4.07 19.45 10.24
C PHE A 29 4.51 20.25 8.99
N ALA A 30 4.82 21.54 9.14
CA ALA A 30 5.38 22.37 8.08
C ALA A 30 6.93 22.38 8.05
N ASN A 31 7.58 21.64 8.94
CA ASN A 31 9.02 21.63 9.01
C ASN A 31 9.59 20.61 8.01
N GLU A 32 10.29 21.09 7.00
CA GLU A 32 10.92 20.27 5.95
C GLU A 32 12.00 19.28 6.47
N ARG A 33 12.44 19.46 7.73
CA ARG A 33 13.40 18.55 8.38
C ARG A 33 12.72 17.39 9.09
N VAL A 34 11.40 17.38 9.16
CA VAL A 34 10.63 16.30 9.81
C VAL A 34 10.05 15.43 8.71
N GLU A 35 10.56 14.25 8.60
CA GLU A 35 10.11 13.25 7.64
C GLU A 35 9.00 12.36 8.24
N GLU A 36 8.25 11.69 7.38
CA GLU A 36 7.25 10.69 7.77
C GLU A 36 7.86 9.60 8.66
N ALA A 37 9.08 9.15 8.32
CA ALA A 37 9.81 8.14 9.07
C ALA A 37 10.05 8.57 10.53
N ASP A 38 10.35 9.86 10.78
CA ASP A 38 10.56 10.39 12.14
C ASP A 38 9.28 10.32 12.97
N ILE A 39 8.15 10.65 12.34
CA ILE A 39 6.84 10.63 13.01
C ILE A 39 6.42 9.21 13.36
N LEU A 40 6.67 8.26 12.47
CA LEU A 40 6.23 6.86 12.59
C LEU A 40 7.22 5.98 13.36
N SER A 41 8.46 6.43 13.58
CA SER A 41 9.53 5.63 14.21
C SER A 41 9.12 5.02 15.54
N GLY A 42 8.51 5.83 16.42
CA GLY A 42 8.02 5.36 17.72
C GLY A 42 6.92 4.32 17.62
N HIS A 43 6.03 4.45 16.61
CA HIS A 43 4.99 3.46 16.34
C HIS A 43 5.60 2.13 15.89
N PHE A 44 6.55 2.17 14.96
CA PHE A 44 7.21 0.95 14.48
C PHE A 44 8.04 0.27 15.58
N ALA A 45 8.72 1.05 16.43
CA ALA A 45 9.43 0.50 17.60
C ALA A 45 8.47 -0.20 18.57
N ALA A 46 7.31 0.40 18.85
CA ALA A 46 6.28 -0.20 19.69
C ALA A 46 5.63 -1.46 19.05
N THR A 47 5.45 -1.46 17.73
CA THR A 47 4.98 -2.66 17.00
C THR A 47 6.02 -3.77 17.11
N ARG A 48 7.30 -3.43 16.93
CA ARG A 48 8.40 -4.38 17.08
C ARG A 48 8.46 -4.98 18.48
N ALA A 49 8.38 -4.17 19.52
CA ALA A 49 8.39 -4.66 20.90
C ALA A 49 7.27 -5.66 21.15
N ARG A 50 6.04 -5.35 20.68
CA ARG A 50 4.90 -6.30 20.79
C ARG A 50 5.10 -7.56 19.97
N TYR A 51 5.76 -7.46 18.82
CA TYR A 51 6.11 -8.63 18.01
C TYR A 51 7.12 -9.54 18.73
N ASP A 52 8.13 -8.97 19.38
CA ASP A 52 9.16 -9.72 20.10
C ASP A 52 8.60 -10.48 21.32
N ASP A 53 7.50 -9.98 21.91
CA ASP A 53 6.76 -10.64 22.98
C ASP A 53 5.85 -11.77 22.48
N CYS A 54 5.66 -11.90 21.15
CA CYS A 54 4.80 -12.92 20.57
C CYS A 54 5.58 -14.19 20.22
N THR A 55 4.92 -15.32 20.38
CA THR A 55 5.43 -16.62 19.93
C THR A 55 4.56 -17.15 18.79
N GLY A 56 5.19 -17.69 17.74
CA GLY A 56 4.49 -18.31 16.63
C GLY A 56 4.38 -17.43 15.39
N ARG A 57 3.38 -17.73 14.56
CA ARG A 57 3.19 -17.05 13.28
C ARG A 57 2.47 -15.72 13.44
N ILE A 58 2.88 -14.74 12.66
CA ILE A 58 2.26 -13.42 12.58
C ILE A 58 1.68 -13.19 11.19
N LEU A 59 0.47 -12.69 11.14
CA LEU A 59 -0.21 -12.30 9.92
C LEU A 59 0.14 -10.84 9.61
N LEU A 60 0.60 -10.57 8.39
CA LEU A 60 0.85 -9.24 7.87
C LEU A 60 -0.22 -8.92 6.83
N VAL A 61 -1.26 -8.21 7.26
CA VAL A 61 -2.41 -7.86 6.42
C VAL A 61 -2.11 -6.58 5.67
N HIS A 62 -2.10 -6.67 4.34
CA HIS A 62 -1.82 -5.55 3.45
C HIS A 62 -3.11 -5.02 2.85
N ASP A 63 -3.27 -3.70 2.89
CA ASP A 63 -4.41 -3.03 2.25
C ASP A 63 -4.06 -1.61 1.81
N THR A 64 -4.83 -1.10 0.84
CA THR A 64 -4.68 0.26 0.33
C THR A 64 -5.89 1.10 0.72
N THR A 65 -5.63 2.17 1.45
CA THR A 65 -6.65 3.15 1.86
C THR A 65 -6.50 4.43 1.03
N GLU A 66 -7.62 4.98 0.62
CA GLU A 66 -7.70 6.22 -0.14
C GLU A 66 -8.17 7.37 0.74
N PHE A 67 -7.40 8.46 0.75
CA PHE A 67 -7.77 9.70 1.42
C PHE A 67 -8.12 10.76 0.38
N SER A 68 -9.39 11.09 0.25
CA SER A 68 -9.89 12.08 -0.69
C SER A 68 -10.11 13.42 0.01
N TYR A 69 -9.68 14.50 -0.64
CA TYR A 69 -9.81 15.87 -0.12
C TYR A 69 -10.47 16.78 -1.14
N GLN A 70 -11.35 17.65 -0.67
CA GLN A 70 -11.86 18.76 -1.47
C GLN A 70 -11.03 19.99 -1.21
N ARG A 71 -10.26 20.44 -2.20
CA ARG A 71 -9.40 21.62 -2.11
C ARG A 71 -9.44 22.43 -3.41
N ALA A 72 -9.43 23.75 -3.28
CA ALA A 72 -9.35 24.67 -4.42
C ALA A 72 -8.00 24.53 -5.15
N ASN A 73 -6.90 24.32 -4.41
CA ASN A 73 -5.58 24.08 -4.98
C ASN A 73 -5.26 22.57 -4.95
N THR A 74 -5.48 21.93 -6.08
CA THR A 74 -5.28 20.48 -6.27
C THR A 74 -3.80 20.09 -6.37
N SER A 75 -2.92 21.02 -6.75
CA SER A 75 -1.49 20.74 -6.94
C SER A 75 -0.74 20.50 -5.63
N ALA A 76 -1.26 20.97 -4.50
CA ALA A 76 -0.62 20.84 -3.20
C ALA A 76 -0.75 19.43 -2.59
N ILE A 77 -1.77 18.65 -3.00
CA ILE A 77 -2.04 17.32 -2.44
C ILE A 77 -1.72 16.21 -3.44
N GLY A 78 -1.86 16.51 -4.74
CA GLY A 78 -1.76 15.53 -5.83
C GLY A 78 -3.12 15.02 -6.28
N HIS A 79 -3.10 14.18 -7.32
CA HIS A 79 -4.29 13.62 -7.92
C HIS A 79 -4.48 12.17 -7.47
N GLN A 80 -5.74 11.79 -7.28
CA GLN A 80 -6.11 10.42 -6.93
C GLN A 80 -6.84 9.77 -8.08
N GLU A 81 -7.94 10.38 -8.53
CA GLU A 81 -8.79 9.83 -9.56
C GLU A 81 -9.44 10.92 -10.40
N ARG A 82 -9.90 10.57 -11.60
CA ARG A 82 -10.64 11.43 -12.50
C ARG A 82 -11.92 10.75 -12.93
N HIS A 83 -13.05 11.19 -12.37
CA HIS A 83 -14.37 10.67 -12.74
C HIS A 83 -14.95 11.43 -13.91
N ASN A 84 -15.61 10.70 -14.79
CA ASN A 84 -16.42 11.27 -15.85
C ASN A 84 -17.80 11.62 -15.28
N THR A 85 -18.15 12.91 -15.28
CA THR A 85 -19.42 13.43 -14.73
C THR A 85 -20.45 13.74 -15.81
N GLY A 86 -20.29 13.20 -17.02
CA GLY A 86 -21.19 13.43 -18.14
C GLY A 86 -20.66 14.44 -19.15
N ARG A 87 -21.56 14.99 -19.98
CA ARG A 87 -21.22 15.99 -20.98
C ARG A 87 -21.79 17.36 -20.59
N ASP A 88 -21.10 18.42 -20.99
CA ASP A 88 -21.60 19.78 -20.89
C ASP A 88 -22.61 20.08 -22.03
N LYS A 89 -23.16 21.30 -22.03
CA LYS A 89 -24.12 21.77 -23.06
C LYS A 89 -23.53 21.76 -24.47
N ASP A 90 -22.21 21.81 -24.58
CA ASP A 90 -21.47 21.80 -25.85
C ASP A 90 -21.04 20.37 -26.26
N GLY A 91 -21.49 19.34 -25.53
CA GLY A 91 -21.20 17.94 -25.81
C GLY A 91 -19.80 17.48 -25.35
N ARG A 92 -19.03 18.31 -24.65
CA ARG A 92 -17.68 18.00 -24.15
C ARG A 92 -17.79 17.19 -22.86
N TRP A 93 -16.90 16.20 -22.69
CA TRP A 93 -16.82 15.43 -21.47
C TRP A 93 -16.38 16.28 -20.28
N ARG A 94 -17.23 16.32 -19.26
CA ARG A 94 -16.86 16.90 -17.96
C ARG A 94 -16.16 15.85 -17.12
N HIS A 95 -15.10 16.28 -16.45
CA HIS A 95 -14.36 15.43 -15.54
C HIS A 95 -14.24 16.10 -14.18
N HIS A 96 -14.54 15.34 -13.14
CA HIS A 96 -14.22 15.71 -11.76
C HIS A 96 -12.90 15.07 -11.37
N THR A 97 -11.95 15.88 -10.93
CA THR A 97 -10.65 15.39 -10.42
C THR A 97 -10.72 15.32 -8.93
N VAL A 98 -10.54 14.12 -8.39
CA VAL A 98 -10.42 13.90 -6.96
C VAL A 98 -8.96 14.10 -6.56
N CYS A 99 -8.75 14.94 -5.56
CA CYS A 99 -7.45 15.17 -4.96
C CYS A 99 -7.31 14.32 -3.72
N GLY A 100 -6.14 13.74 -3.52
CA GLY A 100 -5.93 12.88 -2.38
C GLY A 100 -4.58 12.21 -2.38
N MET A 101 -4.39 11.39 -1.38
CA MET A 101 -3.25 10.50 -1.26
C MET A 101 -3.73 9.07 -1.04
N LEU A 102 -2.89 8.15 -1.39
CA LEU A 102 -3.06 6.72 -1.17
C LEU A 102 -2.09 6.28 -0.07
N LEU A 103 -2.58 5.43 0.82
CA LEU A 103 -1.81 4.79 1.86
C LEU A 103 -1.87 3.29 1.67
N HIS A 104 -0.74 2.64 1.44
CA HIS A 104 -0.64 1.19 1.52
C HIS A 104 0.00 0.82 2.84
N SER A 105 -0.72 0.08 3.67
CA SER A 105 -0.31 -0.31 5.01
C SER A 105 -0.16 -1.81 5.14
N SER A 106 0.72 -2.24 6.05
CA SER A 106 0.89 -3.63 6.46
C SER A 106 0.68 -3.71 7.97
N LEU A 107 -0.46 -4.25 8.38
CA LEU A 107 -0.83 -4.41 9.79
C LEU A 107 -0.37 -5.79 10.28
N ALA A 108 0.45 -5.82 11.33
CA ALA A 108 0.84 -7.03 12.01
C ALA A 108 -0.25 -7.45 13.00
N VAL A 109 -0.68 -8.72 12.92
CA VAL A 109 -1.76 -9.30 13.73
C VAL A 109 -1.35 -10.72 14.15
N THR A 110 -1.64 -11.12 15.38
CA THR A 110 -1.46 -12.52 15.79
C THR A 110 -2.50 -13.43 15.12
N VAL A 111 -2.30 -14.73 15.14
CA VAL A 111 -3.26 -15.69 14.57
C VAL A 111 -4.60 -15.70 15.32
N GLU A 112 -4.62 -15.24 16.58
CA GLU A 112 -5.82 -15.05 17.40
C GLU A 112 -6.56 -13.74 17.09
N GLY A 113 -5.98 -12.87 16.22
CA GLY A 113 -6.59 -11.61 15.82
C GLY A 113 -6.19 -10.39 16.65
N LEU A 114 -5.16 -10.49 17.52
CA LEU A 114 -4.68 -9.35 18.29
C LEU A 114 -3.81 -8.45 17.39
N PRO A 115 -4.16 -7.15 17.17
CA PRO A 115 -3.35 -6.25 16.38
C PRO A 115 -2.10 -5.81 17.14
N LEU A 116 -0.95 -6.00 16.54
CA LEU A 116 0.34 -5.58 17.08
C LEU A 116 0.70 -4.15 16.67
N GLY A 117 0.24 -3.71 15.49
CA GLY A 117 0.48 -2.39 14.93
C GLY A 117 0.96 -2.45 13.48
N LEU A 118 1.22 -1.28 12.90
CA LEU A 118 1.71 -1.20 11.53
C LEU A 118 3.19 -1.62 11.47
N ALA A 119 3.49 -2.54 10.57
CA ALA A 119 4.85 -3.00 10.27
C ALA A 119 5.46 -2.23 9.10
N ALA A 120 4.65 -1.84 8.13
CA ALA A 120 5.08 -1.03 6.99
C ALA A 120 3.97 -0.08 6.56
N VAL A 121 4.39 1.06 5.99
CA VAL A 121 3.48 2.10 5.46
C VAL A 121 4.14 2.73 4.26
N LYS A 122 3.35 2.97 3.21
CA LYS A 122 3.78 3.73 2.05
C LYS A 122 2.69 4.71 1.64
N PHE A 123 3.03 6.01 1.61
CA PHE A 123 2.17 7.04 1.07
C PHE A 123 2.59 7.39 -0.35
N TRP A 124 1.64 7.65 -1.23
CA TRP A 124 1.92 8.21 -2.54
C TRP A 124 0.71 8.97 -3.09
N THR A 125 0.97 9.77 -4.10
CA THR A 125 -0.04 10.45 -4.90
C THR A 125 0.17 10.10 -6.37
N GLN A 126 -0.89 10.04 -7.13
CA GLN A 126 -0.78 9.84 -8.57
C GLN A 126 -0.28 11.13 -9.24
N LYS A 127 0.75 11.00 -10.06
CA LYS A 127 1.17 12.07 -10.97
C LYS A 127 0.13 12.17 -12.07
N LYS A 128 -0.02 13.37 -12.67
CA LYS A 128 -1.01 13.70 -13.72
C LYS A 128 -1.45 12.52 -14.59
N PHE A 129 -2.76 12.35 -14.72
CA PHE A 129 -3.34 11.30 -15.56
C PHE A 129 -2.78 11.35 -16.98
N LYS A 130 -2.25 10.24 -17.44
CA LYS A 130 -1.93 10.07 -18.86
C LYS A 130 -3.24 10.00 -19.62
N GLY A 131 -3.40 10.79 -20.68
CA GLY A 131 -4.59 10.74 -21.51
C GLY A 131 -4.82 9.34 -22.10
N THR A 132 -6.08 8.98 -22.35
CA THR A 132 -6.48 7.64 -22.87
C THR A 132 -5.70 7.22 -24.12
N ALA A 133 -5.31 8.17 -24.99
CA ALA A 133 -4.49 7.91 -26.15
C ALA A 133 -3.05 7.47 -25.82
N GLN A 134 -2.48 8.00 -24.74
CA GLN A 134 -1.15 7.58 -24.27
C GLN A 134 -1.21 6.23 -23.55
N LEU A 135 -2.27 5.97 -22.77
CA LEU A 135 -2.47 4.70 -22.09
C LEU A 135 -2.62 3.54 -23.08
N LYS A 136 -3.32 3.75 -24.20
CA LYS A 136 -3.45 2.73 -25.27
C LYS A 136 -2.13 2.35 -25.93
N LYS A 137 -1.13 3.22 -25.91
CA LYS A 137 0.21 2.97 -26.47
C LYS A 137 1.14 2.22 -25.50
N ILE A 138 0.78 2.14 -24.22
CA ILE A 138 1.60 1.48 -23.20
C ILE A 138 1.16 0.02 -23.12
N ASN A 139 2.08 -0.91 -23.42
CA ASN A 139 1.86 -2.31 -23.13
C ASN A 139 2.16 -2.54 -21.62
N PRO A 140 1.14 -2.81 -20.78
CA PRO A 140 1.34 -2.95 -19.34
C PRO A 140 2.30 -4.06 -18.95
N THR A 141 2.47 -5.06 -19.85
CA THR A 141 3.33 -6.21 -19.61
C THR A 141 4.81 -5.92 -19.82
N ARG A 142 5.13 -4.86 -20.57
CA ARG A 142 6.52 -4.43 -20.83
C ARG A 142 6.98 -3.35 -19.87
N VAL A 143 6.09 -2.84 -19.01
CA VAL A 143 6.47 -1.86 -17.98
C VAL A 143 7.15 -2.60 -16.84
N PRO A 144 8.39 -2.28 -16.46
CA PRO A 144 9.04 -2.84 -15.29
C PRO A 144 8.22 -2.61 -14.02
N ILE A 145 8.28 -3.53 -13.06
CA ILE A 145 7.49 -3.47 -11.83
C ILE A 145 7.79 -2.21 -11.01
N GLU A 146 9.02 -1.71 -11.06
CA GLU A 146 9.48 -0.51 -10.36
C GLU A 146 8.78 0.77 -10.85
N LYS A 147 8.19 0.72 -12.06
CA LYS A 147 7.42 1.82 -12.65
C LYS A 147 5.90 1.65 -12.52
N LYS A 148 5.46 0.55 -11.93
CA LYS A 148 4.05 0.27 -11.68
C LYS A 148 3.67 0.67 -10.25
N GLU A 149 2.40 1.04 -10.05
CA GLU A 149 1.89 1.30 -8.71
C GLU A 149 1.94 0.05 -7.82
N SER A 150 1.85 -1.12 -8.43
CA SER A 150 1.93 -2.41 -7.73
C SER A 150 3.28 -2.67 -7.05
N VAL A 151 4.34 -1.89 -7.33
CA VAL A 151 5.61 -1.97 -6.59
C VAL A 151 5.43 -1.77 -5.08
N ARG A 152 4.37 -1.06 -4.67
CA ARG A 152 4.04 -0.83 -3.25
C ARG A 152 3.93 -2.13 -2.45
N TRP A 153 3.40 -3.19 -3.06
CA TRP A 153 3.26 -4.50 -2.43
C TRP A 153 4.62 -5.11 -2.10
N LEU A 154 5.56 -5.03 -3.04
CA LEU A 154 6.92 -5.53 -2.86
C LEU A 154 7.68 -4.72 -1.80
N ASP A 155 7.54 -3.40 -1.86
CA ASP A 155 8.20 -2.49 -0.92
C ASP A 155 7.70 -2.72 0.51
N ASN A 156 6.38 -2.83 0.70
CA ASN A 156 5.81 -3.07 2.03
C ASN A 156 6.16 -4.46 2.57
N LEU A 157 6.20 -5.48 1.70
CA LEU A 157 6.64 -6.81 2.10
C LEU A 157 8.07 -6.76 2.64
N ARG A 158 9.01 -6.17 1.89
CA ARG A 158 10.41 -6.04 2.32
C ARG A 158 10.55 -5.23 3.60
N GLN A 159 9.92 -4.04 3.65
CA GLN A 159 9.97 -3.16 4.82
C GLN A 159 9.37 -3.80 6.08
N SER A 160 8.29 -4.56 5.96
CA SER A 160 7.67 -5.20 7.12
C SER A 160 8.57 -6.28 7.70
N ILE A 161 9.22 -7.09 6.88
CA ILE A 161 10.18 -8.10 7.33
C ILE A 161 11.41 -7.42 7.96
N GLU A 162 11.97 -6.40 7.30
CA GLU A 162 13.13 -5.66 7.79
C GLU A 162 12.85 -5.00 9.15
N ARG A 163 11.73 -4.30 9.29
CA ARG A 163 11.38 -3.58 10.53
C ARG A 163 11.05 -4.50 11.69
N LEU A 164 10.39 -5.60 11.42
CA LEU A 164 10.15 -6.58 12.47
C LEU A 164 11.42 -7.37 12.82
N LEU A 165 12.50 -7.29 12.00
CA LEU A 165 13.72 -8.07 12.13
C LEU A 165 13.41 -9.55 12.40
N GLY A 166 12.23 -9.98 11.94
CA GLY A 166 11.66 -11.26 12.24
C GLY A 166 12.30 -12.36 11.42
N GLN A 167 11.91 -13.55 11.75
CA GLN A 167 12.14 -14.72 10.94
C GLN A 167 11.09 -14.66 9.81
N PRO A 168 11.48 -14.45 8.53
CA PRO A 168 10.52 -14.30 7.44
C PRO A 168 9.56 -15.49 7.34
N GLU A 169 10.02 -16.68 7.70
CA GLU A 169 9.24 -17.92 7.76
C GLU A 169 8.11 -17.90 8.79
N CYS A 170 8.19 -17.02 9.80
CA CYS A 170 7.11 -16.81 10.77
C CYS A 170 6.08 -15.78 10.25
N CYS A 171 6.37 -15.07 9.18
CA CYS A 171 5.49 -14.04 8.62
C CYS A 171 4.62 -14.61 7.49
N ILE A 172 3.30 -14.45 7.62
CA ILE A 172 2.34 -14.78 6.57
C ILE A 172 1.75 -13.47 6.06
N HIS A 173 2.16 -13.05 4.87
CA HIS A 173 1.62 -11.87 4.22
C HIS A 173 0.26 -12.19 3.60
N ILE A 174 -0.74 -11.36 3.87
CA ILE A 174 -2.11 -11.53 3.37
C ILE A 174 -2.46 -10.31 2.54
N GLY A 175 -2.88 -10.54 1.32
CA GLY A 175 -3.35 -9.48 0.42
C GLY A 175 -4.63 -9.87 -0.30
N ASP A 176 -5.30 -8.85 -0.81
CA ASP A 176 -6.46 -9.02 -1.66
C ASP A 176 -6.06 -9.41 -3.09
N ARG A 177 -7.03 -9.40 -4.02
CA ARG A 177 -6.82 -9.75 -5.43
C ARG A 177 -5.81 -8.83 -6.15
N GLU A 178 -5.64 -7.59 -5.73
CA GLU A 178 -4.66 -6.67 -6.32
C GLU A 178 -3.23 -7.13 -6.08
N SER A 179 -3.01 -7.94 -5.06
CA SER A 179 -1.71 -8.52 -4.72
C SER A 179 -1.36 -9.78 -5.53
N ASP A 180 -2.23 -10.22 -6.44
CA ASP A 180 -1.95 -11.37 -7.34
C ASP A 180 -0.92 -10.98 -8.41
N ILE A 181 0.32 -10.74 -7.98
CA ILE A 181 1.44 -10.22 -8.75
C ILE A 181 2.56 -11.24 -8.75
N TYR A 182 3.02 -11.66 -9.94
CA TYR A 182 4.06 -12.67 -10.09
C TYR A 182 5.36 -12.30 -9.34
N GLU A 183 5.81 -11.05 -9.48
CA GLU A 183 7.02 -10.54 -8.84
C GLU A 183 6.92 -10.58 -7.30
N LEU A 184 5.71 -10.41 -6.75
CA LEU A 184 5.49 -10.50 -5.31
C LEU A 184 5.73 -11.93 -4.79
N TYR A 185 5.26 -12.94 -5.54
CA TYR A 185 5.50 -14.34 -5.18
C TYR A 185 7.00 -14.68 -5.24
N CYS A 186 7.72 -14.20 -6.26
CA CYS A 186 9.16 -14.40 -6.35
C CYS A 186 9.90 -13.80 -5.17
N VAL A 187 9.61 -12.55 -4.82
CA VAL A 187 10.23 -11.87 -3.67
C VAL A 187 9.89 -12.60 -2.36
N THR A 188 8.66 -13.04 -2.18
CA THR A 188 8.25 -13.79 -0.99
C THR A 188 9.06 -15.08 -0.84
N GLN A 189 9.25 -15.82 -1.95
CA GLN A 189 10.03 -17.03 -1.96
C GLN A 189 11.53 -16.77 -1.70
N GLU A 190 12.10 -15.74 -2.32
CA GLU A 190 13.49 -15.31 -2.10
C GLU A 190 13.77 -14.98 -0.62
N LEU A 191 12.82 -14.35 0.04
CA LEU A 191 12.92 -13.97 1.46
C LEU A 191 12.54 -15.09 2.43
N GLY A 192 12.03 -16.23 1.93
CA GLY A 192 11.56 -17.34 2.77
C GLY A 192 10.26 -17.06 3.54
N ALA A 193 9.51 -16.04 3.14
CA ALA A 193 8.23 -15.70 3.75
C ALA A 193 7.06 -16.45 3.10
N HIS A 194 5.88 -16.37 3.70
CA HIS A 194 4.65 -16.95 3.17
C HIS A 194 3.70 -15.86 2.67
N PHE A 195 2.95 -16.18 1.62
CA PHE A 195 1.96 -15.26 1.08
C PHE A 195 0.61 -15.95 0.83
N LEU A 196 -0.48 -15.29 1.23
CA LEU A 196 -1.85 -15.71 1.01
C LEU A 196 -2.60 -14.63 0.22
N VAL A 197 -3.13 -14.99 -0.96
CA VAL A 197 -3.90 -14.08 -1.82
C VAL A 197 -5.32 -14.54 -1.93
N SER A 198 -6.27 -13.61 -1.80
CA SER A 198 -7.68 -13.85 -2.09
C SER A 198 -7.90 -13.92 -3.60
N ARG A 199 -8.30 -15.08 -4.12
CA ARG A 199 -8.69 -15.26 -5.54
C ARG A 199 -10.21 -15.32 -5.68
N LEU A 200 -10.75 -14.57 -6.64
CA LEU A 200 -12.12 -14.80 -7.10
C LEU A 200 -12.18 -16.14 -7.85
N ARG A 201 -12.96 -17.09 -7.34
CA ARG A 201 -13.32 -18.30 -8.08
C ARG A 201 -13.99 -17.92 -9.39
N ARG A 202 -13.30 -18.06 -10.49
CA ARG A 202 -13.93 -18.34 -11.78
C ARG A 202 -13.74 -19.81 -12.05
N SER A 203 -14.87 -20.57 -12.04
CA SER A 203 -15.07 -21.96 -12.43
C SER A 203 -14.52 -23.05 -11.48
N ALA A 204 -15.36 -24.07 -11.32
CA ALA A 204 -15.07 -25.32 -10.62
C ALA A 204 -13.82 -26.00 -11.19
N GLY A 205 -12.85 -26.34 -10.34
CA GLY A 205 -11.76 -27.25 -10.68
C GLY A 205 -10.33 -26.76 -10.49
N GLY A 206 -10.09 -25.55 -9.96
CA GLY A 206 -8.72 -25.05 -9.77
C GLY A 206 -8.01 -25.64 -8.56
N ARG A 207 -7.07 -26.55 -8.79
CA ARG A 207 -6.10 -27.03 -7.80
C ARG A 207 -5.15 -25.89 -7.42
N TRP A 208 -4.85 -25.71 -6.12
CA TRP A 208 -3.75 -24.85 -5.66
C TRP A 208 -2.45 -25.25 -6.34
N ARG A 209 -1.82 -24.32 -7.05
CA ARG A 209 -0.47 -24.52 -7.59
C ARG A 209 0.49 -23.69 -6.76
N SER A 210 1.49 -24.34 -6.16
CA SER A 210 2.67 -23.66 -5.65
C SER A 210 3.45 -23.08 -6.85
N TYR A 211 3.84 -21.82 -6.75
CA TYR A 211 4.72 -21.20 -7.73
C TYR A 211 6.16 -21.51 -7.35
N ASP A 212 6.87 -22.16 -8.27
CA ASP A 212 8.30 -22.43 -8.14
C ASP A 212 9.05 -21.38 -8.96
N CYS A 213 9.65 -20.40 -8.28
CA CYS A 213 10.39 -19.31 -8.91
C CYS A 213 11.81 -19.69 -9.37
N ASN A 214 12.27 -20.91 -9.01
CA ASN A 214 13.68 -21.32 -9.21
C ASN A 214 13.97 -22.03 -10.54
N ARG A 215 13.04 -22.08 -11.48
CA ARG A 215 13.32 -22.67 -12.80
C ARG A 215 13.66 -21.59 -13.83
N ASP A 216 14.82 -21.78 -14.43
CA ASP A 216 15.48 -21.01 -15.51
C ASP A 216 14.66 -19.98 -16.30
N GLY A 217 15.27 -18.79 -16.56
CA GLY A 217 14.67 -17.60 -17.18
C GLY A 217 13.97 -17.80 -18.56
N ARG A 218 14.05 -18.98 -19.17
CA ARG A 218 13.27 -19.35 -20.36
C ARG A 218 11.83 -19.77 -20.03
N ASP A 219 11.60 -20.33 -18.85
CA ASP A 219 10.28 -20.80 -18.40
C ASP A 219 9.41 -19.65 -17.87
N GLN A 220 10.02 -18.52 -17.48
CA GLN A 220 9.30 -17.33 -17.00
C GLN A 220 8.36 -16.74 -18.07
N ARG A 221 8.76 -16.73 -19.35
CA ARG A 221 7.90 -16.21 -20.44
C ARG A 221 6.72 -17.12 -20.75
N GLN A 222 6.90 -18.42 -20.65
CA GLN A 222 5.82 -19.40 -20.87
C GLN A 222 4.83 -19.43 -19.70
N ARG A 223 5.30 -19.26 -18.46
CA ARG A 223 4.44 -19.21 -17.25
C ARG A 223 3.63 -17.94 -17.16
N LEU A 224 4.22 -16.80 -17.54
CA LEU A 224 3.48 -15.53 -17.70
C LEU A 224 2.37 -15.68 -18.77
N ALA A 225 2.62 -16.42 -19.83
CA ALA A 225 1.62 -16.70 -20.87
C ALA A 225 0.51 -17.65 -20.41
N LEU A 226 0.84 -18.67 -19.60
CA LEU A 226 -0.12 -19.61 -19.00
C LEU A 226 -0.97 -18.93 -17.90
N TYR A 227 -0.36 -18.06 -17.10
CA TYR A 227 -1.05 -17.24 -16.11
C TYR A 227 -2.10 -16.33 -16.76
N ARG A 228 -1.80 -15.75 -17.92
CA ARG A 228 -2.72 -14.89 -18.69
C ARG A 228 -3.84 -15.63 -19.39
N ARG A 229 -3.64 -16.87 -19.78
CA ARG A 229 -4.71 -17.71 -20.37
C ARG A 229 -5.69 -18.24 -19.32
N ALA A 230 -5.35 -18.15 -18.03
CA ALA A 230 -6.20 -18.54 -16.93
C ALA A 230 -7.00 -17.37 -16.33
N GLN A 231 -6.79 -16.13 -16.81
CA GLN A 231 -7.62 -14.94 -16.55
C GLN A 231 -8.63 -14.75 -17.69
#